data_7c31a4b7e0584252a5f4c10686672459
#
_entry.id   7c31a4b7e0584252a5f4c10686672459
#
_cell.length_a   1.000
_cell.length_b   1.000
_cell.length_c   1.000
_cell.angle_alpha   90.00
_cell.angle_beta   90.00
_cell.angle_gamma   90.00
#
_symmetry.space_group_name_H-M   'P 1'
#
loop_
_entity.id
_entity.type
_entity.pdbx_description
1 polymer ?
#
loop_
_entity_poly.entity_id
_entity_poly.type
_entity_poly.pdbx_seq_one_letter_code
_entity_poly.pdbx_strand_id
1 'polypeptide(L)'
;GMINLIGIQSPGLSSVPAIADMVEDLVREVGDDLNFNIKDDYNPKRPKPVILRELPYEERAKFIAENPDYGTIICRCETVSKGEILDAIRRPIPATNLDAIKRRVRAGMGRCQGGFCGPRVVGILEKELGISPLEVTKRGKSSYILSMRAKELALQEGGSSDEKVIL
;
A
#
# COMPACT_ATOMS: atom_id res chain seq x y z
N GLY A 1 -7.31 1.07 -30.33
CA GLY A 1 -7.95 2.25 -29.79
C GLY A 1 -7.31 2.68 -28.46
N MET A 2 -7.29 3.96 -28.16
CA MET A 2 -6.80 4.51 -26.91
C MET A 2 -7.78 5.59 -26.43
N ILE A 3 -8.24 5.48 -25.17
CA ILE A 3 -9.08 6.48 -24.53
C ILE A 3 -8.23 7.26 -23.54
N ASN A 4 -8.14 8.59 -23.70
CA ASN A 4 -7.38 9.47 -22.83
C ASN A 4 -8.30 10.42 -22.05
N LEU A 5 -8.18 10.40 -20.74
CA LEU A 5 -8.85 11.35 -19.85
C LEU A 5 -7.87 12.47 -19.49
N ILE A 6 -7.92 13.55 -20.23
CA ILE A 6 -7.01 14.69 -20.07
C ILE A 6 -7.76 15.95 -19.67
N GLY A 7 -7.06 16.90 -19.07
CA GLY A 7 -7.62 18.20 -18.72
C GLY A 7 -8.61 18.19 -17.55
N ILE A 8 -8.70 17.09 -16.78
CA ILE A 8 -9.58 17.03 -15.62
C ILE A 8 -8.97 17.85 -14.47
N GLN A 9 -9.66 18.96 -14.15
CA GLN A 9 -9.34 19.84 -13.04
C GLN A 9 -10.45 19.77 -11.97
N SER A 10 -10.46 20.71 -11.03
CA SER A 10 -11.60 20.86 -10.12
C SER A 10 -12.88 21.20 -10.91
N PRO A 11 -14.00 20.52 -10.67
CA PRO A 11 -14.34 19.55 -9.60
C PRO A 11 -14.21 18.06 -10.03
N GLY A 12 -13.11 17.65 -10.65
CA GLY A 12 -12.92 16.32 -11.23
C GLY A 12 -13.25 15.17 -10.28
N LEU A 13 -12.89 15.28 -8.99
CA LEU A 13 -13.17 14.20 -8.02
C LEU A 13 -14.67 13.97 -7.81
N SER A 14 -15.47 15.02 -7.72
CA SER A 14 -16.94 14.89 -7.61
C SER A 14 -17.60 14.48 -8.92
N SER A 15 -16.96 14.71 -10.06
CA SER A 15 -17.44 14.31 -11.39
C SER A 15 -17.04 12.88 -11.79
N VAL A 16 -16.23 12.20 -10.97
CA VAL A 16 -15.73 10.84 -11.30
C VAL A 16 -16.84 9.84 -11.68
N PRO A 17 -18.00 9.79 -11.01
CA PRO A 17 -19.04 8.86 -11.42
C PRO A 17 -19.53 9.10 -12.86
N ALA A 18 -19.84 10.35 -13.19
CA ALA A 18 -20.29 10.70 -14.55
C ALA A 18 -19.19 10.50 -15.61
N ILE A 19 -17.93 10.74 -15.25
CA ILE A 19 -16.79 10.46 -16.12
C ILE A 19 -16.66 8.96 -16.35
N ALA A 20 -16.88 8.13 -15.33
CA ALA A 20 -16.80 6.69 -15.44
C ALA A 20 -17.91 6.15 -16.37
N ASP A 21 -19.14 6.65 -16.27
CA ASP A 21 -20.25 6.28 -17.15
C ASP A 21 -19.92 6.63 -18.60
N MET A 22 -19.43 7.84 -18.86
CA MET A 22 -19.00 8.27 -20.19
C MET A 22 -17.85 7.41 -20.74
N VAL A 23 -16.90 7.03 -19.90
CA VAL A 23 -15.80 6.13 -20.32
C VAL A 23 -16.31 4.73 -20.64
N GLU A 24 -17.28 4.23 -19.89
CA GLU A 24 -17.93 2.93 -20.19
C GLU A 24 -18.57 2.95 -21.58
N ASP A 25 -19.31 4.01 -21.91
CA ASP A 25 -19.92 4.19 -23.23
C ASP A 25 -18.85 4.24 -24.35
N LEU A 26 -17.78 5.01 -24.15
CA LEU A 26 -16.67 5.07 -25.11
C LEU A 26 -15.96 3.72 -25.26
N VAL A 27 -15.81 2.94 -24.17
CA VAL A 27 -15.22 1.61 -24.25
C VAL A 27 -16.11 0.67 -25.03
N ARG A 28 -17.44 0.75 -24.88
CA ARG A 28 -18.38 -0.04 -25.66
C ARG A 28 -18.31 0.32 -27.15
N GLU A 29 -18.35 1.61 -27.45
CA GLU A 29 -18.25 2.09 -28.84
C GLU A 29 -16.96 1.64 -29.54
N VAL A 30 -15.80 1.79 -28.89
CA VAL A 30 -14.51 1.30 -29.42
C VAL A 30 -14.39 -0.21 -29.37
N GLY A 31 -15.08 -0.85 -28.41
CA GLY A 31 -15.00 -2.27 -28.12
C GLY A 31 -15.79 -3.15 -29.09
N ASP A 32 -16.81 -2.62 -29.75
CA ASP A 32 -17.58 -3.35 -30.76
C ASP A 32 -16.68 -3.86 -31.89
N ASP A 33 -15.71 -3.07 -32.31
CA ASP A 33 -14.69 -3.48 -33.29
C ASP A 33 -13.67 -4.49 -32.72
N LEU A 34 -13.49 -4.55 -31.40
CA LEU A 34 -12.51 -5.39 -30.69
C LEU A 34 -13.11 -6.62 -30.03
N ASN A 35 -14.41 -6.82 -30.19
CA ASN A 35 -15.17 -7.94 -29.60
C ASN A 35 -15.00 -8.07 -28.08
N PHE A 36 -15.04 -6.94 -27.35
CA PHE A 36 -15.01 -6.91 -25.89
C PHE A 36 -16.34 -7.39 -25.34
N ASN A 37 -16.29 -8.47 -24.57
CA ASN A 37 -17.43 -8.97 -23.83
C ASN A 37 -17.28 -8.70 -22.31
N ILE A 38 -18.37 -8.37 -21.67
CA ILE A 38 -18.43 -8.30 -20.21
C ILE A 38 -18.17 -9.71 -19.68
N LYS A 39 -17.32 -9.83 -18.65
CA LYS A 39 -17.07 -11.12 -17.99
C LYS A 39 -18.34 -11.62 -17.32
N ASP A 40 -18.70 -12.87 -17.54
CA ASP A 40 -19.92 -13.48 -16.96
C ASP A 40 -19.85 -13.56 -15.42
N ASP A 41 -18.63 -13.64 -14.86
CA ASP A 41 -18.34 -13.71 -13.42
C ASP A 41 -17.99 -12.36 -12.81
N TYR A 42 -18.25 -11.25 -13.51
CA TYR A 42 -17.91 -9.92 -13.02
C TYR A 42 -18.66 -9.57 -11.74
N ASN A 43 -17.93 -9.36 -10.67
CA ASN A 43 -18.48 -8.91 -9.39
C ASN A 43 -18.15 -7.42 -9.16
N PRO A 44 -19.12 -6.51 -9.32
CA PRO A 44 -18.91 -5.08 -9.10
C PRO A 44 -18.79 -4.70 -7.62
N LYS A 45 -19.12 -5.61 -6.70
CA LYS A 45 -19.13 -5.32 -5.27
C LYS A 45 -17.70 -5.32 -4.70
N ARG A 46 -17.29 -4.17 -4.22
CA ARG A 46 -16.04 -4.04 -3.48
C ARG A 46 -16.33 -4.06 -1.98
N PRO A 47 -15.76 -5.00 -1.20
CA PRO A 47 -15.91 -4.98 0.25
C PRO A 47 -15.34 -3.68 0.84
N LYS A 48 -16.08 -3.08 1.77
CA LYS A 48 -15.63 -1.91 2.52
C LYS A 48 -14.37 -2.29 3.31
N PRO A 49 -13.30 -1.46 3.29
CA PRO A 49 -12.15 -1.71 4.15
C PRO A 49 -12.55 -1.62 5.60
N VAL A 50 -12.01 -2.52 6.41
CA VAL A 50 -12.13 -2.44 7.86
C VAL A 50 -11.23 -1.31 8.35
N ILE A 51 -11.79 -0.37 9.12
CA ILE A 51 -11.06 0.68 9.82
C ILE A 51 -11.29 0.45 11.30
N LEU A 52 -10.37 -0.27 11.93
CA LEU A 52 -10.54 -0.78 13.29
C LEU A 52 -10.85 0.32 14.31
N ARG A 53 -10.23 1.49 14.17
CA ARG A 53 -10.42 2.63 15.08
C ARG A 53 -11.85 3.21 15.06
N GLU A 54 -12.59 3.00 13.96
CA GLU A 54 -13.95 3.51 13.78
C GLU A 54 -15.03 2.54 14.27
N LEU A 55 -14.65 1.30 14.57
CA LEU A 55 -15.57 0.29 15.07
C LEU A 55 -15.86 0.47 16.56
N PRO A 56 -17.09 0.15 17.04
CA PRO A 56 -17.39 0.00 18.45
C PRO A 56 -16.49 -1.03 19.13
N TYR A 57 -16.30 -0.91 20.42
CA TYR A 57 -15.40 -1.79 21.18
C TYR A 57 -15.75 -3.28 21.03
N GLU A 58 -17.02 -3.62 21.10
CA GLU A 58 -17.47 -5.03 20.98
C GLU A 58 -17.21 -5.61 19.57
N GLU A 59 -17.38 -4.81 18.53
CA GLU A 59 -17.07 -5.22 17.18
C GLU A 59 -15.57 -5.39 16.97
N ARG A 60 -14.74 -4.51 17.52
CA ARG A 60 -13.27 -4.68 17.52
C ARG A 60 -12.86 -5.98 18.17
N ALA A 61 -13.45 -6.30 19.32
CA ALA A 61 -13.14 -7.54 20.04
C ALA A 61 -13.43 -8.77 19.19
N LYS A 62 -14.55 -8.80 18.47
CA LYS A 62 -14.89 -9.88 17.53
C LYS A 62 -13.87 -9.97 16.39
N PHE A 63 -13.55 -8.85 15.72
CA PHE A 63 -12.56 -8.83 14.66
C PHE A 63 -11.19 -9.35 15.11
N ILE A 64 -10.74 -8.96 16.31
CA ILE A 64 -9.47 -9.41 16.88
C ILE A 64 -9.52 -10.90 17.22
N ALA A 65 -10.65 -11.40 17.68
CA ALA A 65 -10.83 -12.83 17.99
C ALA A 65 -10.79 -13.68 16.71
N GLU A 66 -11.39 -13.21 15.62
CA GLU A 66 -11.39 -13.87 14.32
C GLU A 66 -10.02 -13.80 13.64
N ASN A 67 -9.35 -12.67 13.74
CA ASN A 67 -8.02 -12.45 13.16
C ASN A 67 -7.13 -11.62 14.11
N PRO A 68 -6.20 -12.27 14.84
CA PRO A 68 -5.30 -11.64 15.81
C PRO A 68 -4.40 -10.52 15.23
N ASP A 69 -4.17 -10.49 13.91
CA ASP A 69 -3.40 -9.44 13.27
C ASP A 69 -4.05 -8.06 13.43
N TYR A 70 -5.37 -7.99 13.60
CA TYR A 70 -6.07 -6.74 13.92
C TYR A 70 -5.79 -6.26 15.36
N GLY A 71 -5.39 -7.15 16.27
CA GLY A 71 -4.99 -6.79 17.63
C GLY A 71 -3.59 -6.16 17.73
N THR A 72 -2.79 -6.23 16.69
CA THR A 72 -1.41 -5.71 16.69
C THR A 72 -1.36 -4.32 16.06
N ILE A 73 -1.21 -3.27 16.87
CA ILE A 73 -1.11 -1.88 16.37
C ILE A 73 0.30 -1.60 15.85
N ILE A 74 0.40 -1.29 14.57
CA ILE A 74 1.64 -0.92 13.87
C ILE A 74 1.85 0.59 13.89
N CYS A 75 0.86 1.37 13.48
CA CYS A 75 0.93 2.83 13.52
C CYS A 75 0.13 3.38 14.70
N ARG A 76 0.83 3.84 15.75
CA ARG A 76 0.18 4.38 16.96
C ARG A 76 -0.47 5.74 16.74
N CYS A 77 0.10 6.59 15.87
CA CYS A 77 -0.44 7.93 15.61
C CYS A 77 -1.80 7.90 14.93
N GLU A 78 -2.02 6.93 14.04
CA GLU A 78 -3.25 6.75 13.26
C GLU A 78 -4.05 5.53 13.72
N THR A 79 -3.57 4.82 14.74
CA THR A 79 -4.20 3.60 15.29
C THR A 79 -4.48 2.56 14.20
N VAL A 80 -3.48 2.27 13.37
CA VAL A 80 -3.59 1.29 12.29
C VAL A 80 -3.00 -0.05 12.72
N SER A 81 -3.79 -1.10 12.57
CA SER A 81 -3.40 -2.47 12.90
C SER A 81 -2.60 -3.15 11.79
N LYS A 82 -1.97 -4.26 12.14
CA LYS A 82 -1.30 -5.15 11.18
C LYS A 82 -2.31 -5.74 10.19
N GLY A 83 -3.50 -6.14 10.66
CA GLY A 83 -4.58 -6.68 9.82
C GLY A 83 -4.98 -5.71 8.70
N GLU A 84 -5.19 -4.42 9.02
CA GLU A 84 -5.51 -3.40 8.01
C GLU A 84 -4.40 -3.24 6.96
N ILE A 85 -3.12 -3.34 7.37
CA ILE A 85 -1.98 -3.28 6.45
C ILE A 85 -1.93 -4.52 5.55
N LEU A 86 -2.13 -5.70 6.11
CA LEU A 86 -2.18 -6.96 5.35
C LEU A 86 -3.32 -6.96 4.33
N ASP A 87 -4.49 -6.48 4.70
CA ASP A 87 -5.61 -6.31 3.78
C ASP A 87 -5.27 -5.39 2.61
N ALA A 88 -4.56 -4.28 2.89
CA ALA A 88 -4.14 -3.36 1.83
C ALA A 88 -3.13 -4.00 0.86
N ILE A 89 -2.29 -4.91 1.33
CA ILE A 89 -1.32 -5.65 0.52
C ILE A 89 -2.01 -6.75 -0.31
N ARG A 90 -2.96 -7.47 0.29
CA ARG A 90 -3.60 -8.65 -0.30
C ARG A 90 -4.75 -8.35 -1.25
N ARG A 91 -5.08 -7.08 -1.49
CA ARG A 91 -6.13 -6.67 -2.44
C ARG A 91 -5.75 -6.96 -3.89
N PRO A 92 -6.74 -7.04 -4.81
CA PRO A 92 -6.49 -7.21 -6.24
C PRO A 92 -5.53 -6.18 -6.84
N ILE A 93 -5.55 -4.93 -6.32
CA ILE A 93 -4.52 -3.92 -6.60
C ILE A 93 -3.72 -3.74 -5.31
N PRO A 94 -2.60 -4.48 -5.15
CA PRO A 94 -1.87 -4.55 -3.90
C PRO A 94 -1.11 -3.27 -3.55
N ALA A 95 -0.94 -3.04 -2.25
CA ALA A 95 -0.03 -2.02 -1.75
C ALA A 95 1.38 -2.62 -1.63
N THR A 96 2.25 -2.35 -2.59
CA THR A 96 3.59 -2.96 -2.70
C THR A 96 4.73 -2.06 -2.21
N ASN A 97 4.42 -0.87 -1.66
CA ASN A 97 5.41 0.08 -1.16
C ASN A 97 4.84 0.91 0.00
N LEU A 98 5.69 1.65 0.70
CA LEU A 98 5.30 2.41 1.89
C LEU A 98 4.21 3.46 1.61
N ASP A 99 4.33 4.20 0.52
CA ASP A 99 3.35 5.23 0.17
C ASP A 99 2.01 4.63 -0.29
N ALA A 100 2.03 3.46 -0.90
CA ALA A 100 0.80 2.74 -1.25
C ALA A 100 0.02 2.32 0.01
N ILE A 101 0.70 1.83 1.05
CA ILE A 101 0.11 1.54 2.36
C ILE A 101 -0.38 2.82 3.02
N LYS A 102 0.47 3.85 3.07
CA LYS A 102 0.12 5.15 3.65
C LYS A 102 -1.19 5.72 3.07
N ARG A 103 -1.37 5.65 1.76
CA ARG A 103 -2.57 6.18 1.08
C ARG A 103 -3.81 5.32 1.30
N ARG A 104 -3.68 4.03 1.58
CA ARG A 104 -4.82 3.13 1.77
C ARG A 104 -5.30 3.05 3.21
N VAL A 105 -4.37 3.00 4.17
CA VAL A 105 -4.68 2.77 5.59
C VAL A 105 -4.14 3.85 6.51
N ARG A 106 -3.55 4.92 5.99
CA ARG A 106 -3.00 6.07 6.71
C ARG A 106 -1.77 5.78 7.60
N ALA A 107 -1.22 4.57 7.59
CA ALA A 107 0.02 4.29 8.31
C ALA A 107 1.16 5.19 7.80
N GLY A 108 1.76 5.98 8.69
CA GLY A 108 2.79 6.97 8.34
C GLY A 108 2.27 8.39 8.07
N MET A 109 0.94 8.63 8.16
CA MET A 109 0.37 9.97 8.01
C MET A 109 0.33 10.78 9.31
N GLY A 110 0.50 10.13 10.47
CA GLY A 110 0.45 10.79 11.75
C GLY A 110 1.66 11.68 12.01
N ARG A 111 1.70 12.30 13.19
CA ARG A 111 2.72 13.33 13.56
C ARG A 111 4.17 12.87 13.41
N CYS A 112 4.48 11.58 13.54
CA CYS A 112 5.84 11.06 13.39
C CYS A 112 6.24 10.79 11.92
N GLN A 113 5.33 10.95 10.97
CA GLN A 113 5.55 10.76 9.52
C GLN A 113 6.25 9.45 9.17
N GLY A 114 5.87 8.36 9.85
CA GLY A 114 6.42 7.03 9.61
C GLY A 114 7.67 6.68 10.43
N GLY A 115 8.21 7.59 11.25
CA GLY A 115 9.43 7.36 12.01
C GLY A 115 9.40 6.11 12.90
N PHE A 116 8.24 5.75 13.46
CA PHE A 116 8.08 4.54 14.27
C PHE A 116 7.47 3.36 13.51
N CYS A 117 6.49 3.60 12.65
CA CYS A 117 5.83 2.52 11.93
C CYS A 117 6.56 2.10 10.66
N GLY A 118 7.37 2.96 10.04
CA GLY A 118 8.09 2.68 8.80
C GLY A 118 8.88 1.39 8.81
N PRO A 119 9.81 1.16 9.76
CA PRO A 119 10.56 -0.10 9.85
C PRO A 119 9.67 -1.34 10.01
N ARG A 120 8.57 -1.22 10.75
CA ARG A 120 7.61 -2.32 10.93
C ARG A 120 6.85 -2.62 9.64
N VAL A 121 6.47 -1.59 8.89
CA VAL A 121 5.81 -1.74 7.58
C VAL A 121 6.76 -2.35 6.56
N VAL A 122 8.05 -1.97 6.57
CA VAL A 122 9.09 -2.62 5.74
C VAL A 122 9.15 -4.12 6.03
N GLY A 123 9.20 -4.53 7.31
CA GLY A 123 9.21 -5.94 7.68
C GLY A 123 7.93 -6.70 7.32
N ILE A 124 6.77 -6.03 7.27
CA ILE A 124 5.53 -6.64 6.80
C ILE A 124 5.58 -6.83 5.28
N LEU A 125 6.02 -5.81 4.53
CA LEU A 125 6.17 -5.90 3.07
C LEU A 125 7.18 -6.97 2.66
N GLU A 126 8.33 -7.05 3.36
CA GLU A 126 9.32 -8.11 3.17
C GLU A 126 8.68 -9.50 3.22
N LYS A 127 7.92 -9.76 4.29
CA LYS A 127 7.30 -11.08 4.52
C LYS A 127 6.17 -11.38 3.53
N GLU A 128 5.29 -10.43 3.29
CA GLU A 128 4.10 -10.64 2.45
C GLU A 128 4.43 -10.72 0.97
N LEU A 129 5.43 -9.97 0.51
CA LEU A 129 5.84 -9.95 -0.88
C LEU A 129 6.99 -10.92 -1.20
N GLY A 130 7.64 -11.50 -0.18
CA GLY A 130 8.80 -12.38 -0.36
C GLY A 130 10.01 -11.67 -0.97
N ILE A 131 10.18 -10.38 -0.70
CA ILE A 131 11.28 -9.54 -1.22
C ILE A 131 12.28 -9.19 -0.13
N SER A 132 13.50 -8.80 -0.51
CA SER A 132 14.47 -8.26 0.45
C SER A 132 14.00 -6.92 1.03
N PRO A 133 14.30 -6.59 2.31
CA PRO A 133 14.05 -5.25 2.83
C PRO A 133 14.72 -4.15 2.00
N LEU A 134 15.83 -4.45 1.33
CA LEU A 134 16.55 -3.53 0.44
C LEU A 134 15.77 -3.23 -0.86
N GLU A 135 14.84 -4.10 -1.24
CA GLU A 135 13.97 -3.92 -2.42
C GLU A 135 12.71 -3.13 -2.08
N VAL A 136 12.41 -2.93 -0.80
CA VAL A 136 11.26 -2.13 -0.38
C VAL A 136 11.50 -0.67 -0.74
N THR A 137 10.56 -0.12 -1.51
CA THR A 137 10.61 1.27 -1.94
C THR A 137 9.64 2.14 -1.15
N LYS A 138 9.93 3.43 -1.11
CA LYS A 138 8.98 4.40 -0.58
C LYS A 138 7.79 4.58 -1.53
N ARG A 139 8.06 4.70 -2.84
CA ARG A 139 7.06 5.12 -3.85
C ARG A 139 7.12 4.32 -5.15
N GLY A 140 7.96 3.34 -5.24
CA GLY A 140 8.27 2.57 -6.45
C GLY A 140 9.52 3.04 -7.15
N LYS A 141 9.91 2.36 -8.22
CA LYS A 141 11.16 2.58 -8.98
C LYS A 141 12.38 2.62 -8.04
N SER A 142 13.24 3.61 -8.17
CA SER A 142 14.51 3.75 -7.43
C SER A 142 14.39 4.46 -6.07
N SER A 143 13.18 4.58 -5.49
CA SER A 143 12.98 5.20 -4.17
C SER A 143 13.22 4.23 -3.02
N TYR A 144 14.33 3.55 -3.00
CA TYR A 144 14.71 2.60 -1.94
C TYR A 144 14.85 3.29 -0.59
N ILE A 145 14.44 2.59 0.48
CA ILE A 145 14.50 3.12 1.85
C ILE A 145 15.82 2.75 2.51
N LEU A 146 16.32 1.55 2.20
CA LEU A 146 17.56 1.02 2.75
C LEU A 146 18.57 0.87 1.62
N SER A 147 19.80 1.30 1.85
CA SER A 147 20.90 1.19 0.88
C SER A 147 21.66 -0.13 1.04
N MET A 148 21.83 -0.59 2.29
CA MET A 148 22.56 -1.83 2.61
C MET A 148 22.23 -2.30 4.02
N ARG A 149 22.66 -3.49 4.37
CA ARG A 149 22.61 -4.00 5.76
C ARG A 149 23.88 -3.60 6.50
N ALA A 150 23.73 -3.13 7.74
CA ALA A 150 24.88 -2.72 8.57
C ALA A 150 25.94 -3.83 8.73
N LYS A 151 25.51 -5.10 8.80
CA LYS A 151 26.43 -6.25 8.87
C LYS A 151 27.26 -6.46 7.59
N GLU A 152 26.70 -6.13 6.43
CA GLU A 152 27.42 -6.22 5.15
C GLU A 152 28.47 -5.12 5.03
N LEU A 153 28.16 -3.91 5.54
CA LEU A 153 29.13 -2.81 5.64
C LEU A 153 30.33 -3.20 6.51
N ALA A 154 30.08 -3.77 7.69
CA ALA A 154 31.15 -4.19 8.60
C ALA A 154 32.04 -5.28 8.00
N LEU A 155 31.52 -6.16 7.13
CA LEU A 155 32.32 -7.17 6.43
C LEU A 155 33.15 -6.56 5.29
N GLN A 156 32.69 -5.49 4.65
CA GLN A 156 33.44 -4.78 3.62
C GLN A 156 34.57 -3.95 4.22
N GLU A 157 34.38 -3.34 5.39
CA GLU A 157 35.37 -2.56 6.11
C GLU A 157 36.41 -3.44 6.83
N GLY A 158 36.04 -4.65 7.25
CA GLY A 158 36.93 -5.61 7.89
C GLY A 158 37.97 -6.26 6.97
N GLY A 159 37.87 -6.01 5.65
CA GLY A 159 38.84 -6.44 4.65
C GLY A 159 40.02 -5.45 4.43
N SER A 160 39.98 -4.29 5.02
CA SER A 160 41.06 -3.28 5.00
C SER A 160 41.49 -2.97 6.43
N SER A 161 42.41 -3.78 6.93
CA SER A 161 43.19 -3.44 8.12
C SER A 161 44.14 -2.30 7.74
N ASP A 162 43.77 -1.09 8.07
CA ASP A 162 44.57 0.09 8.34
C ASP A 162 43.88 1.35 7.79
N GLU A 163 42.91 1.89 8.57
CA GLU A 163 42.80 3.32 8.73
C GLU A 163 41.87 3.69 9.90
N LYS A 164 42.35 4.56 10.69
CA LYS A 164 41.89 5.03 11.99
C LYS A 164 40.42 5.48 11.97
N VAL A 165 39.60 4.87 12.82
CA VAL A 165 38.39 5.49 13.34
C VAL A 165 38.79 6.71 14.16
N ILE A 166 38.46 7.87 13.66
CA ILE A 166 38.38 9.10 14.47
C ILE A 166 36.90 9.27 14.84
N LEU A 167 36.70 9.36 16.16
CA LEU A 167 35.43 9.58 16.87
C LEU A 167 34.68 10.79 16.36
#